data_76b3f19ff3bc9b4a429fc61d10e8e425
#
_entry.id   76b3f19ff3bc9b4a429fc61d10e8e425
#
_cell.length_a   1.000
_cell.length_b   1.000
_cell.length_c   1.000
_cell.angle_alpha   90.00
_cell.angle_beta   90.00
_cell.angle_gamma   90.00
#
_symmetry.space_group_name_H-M   'P 1'
#
loop_
_entity.id
_entity.type
_entity.pdbx_description
1 polymer ?
#
loop_
_entity_poly.entity_id
_entity_poly.type
_entity_poly.pdbx_seq_one_letter_code
_entity_poly.pdbx_strand_id
1 'polypeptide(L)'
;CSNCGHAEAIFGEGGAMKMCADYKVPFLGGLPLDIKIREQTDAGRPTVIADPDGPVAHAYREIARKTAVFVAQKAEDFSAKFPSIVIQNT
;
A
#
# COMPACT_ATOMS: atom_id res chain seq x y z
N CYS A 1 -15.29 11.39 7.35
CA CYS A 1 -15.63 11.70 8.77
C CYS A 1 -16.59 10.66 9.31
N SER A 2 -16.21 9.98 10.37
CA SER A 2 -17.02 8.93 10.99
C SER A 2 -18.28 9.48 11.67
N ASN A 3 -18.32 10.79 11.96
CA ASN A 3 -19.46 11.43 12.60
C ASN A 3 -20.53 11.91 11.59
N CYS A 4 -20.13 12.48 10.46
CA CYS A 4 -21.06 13.09 9.49
C CYS A 4 -20.94 12.54 8.08
N GLY A 5 -20.01 11.65 7.80
CA GLY A 5 -19.79 11.08 6.48
C GLY A 5 -19.16 12.02 5.45
N HIS A 6 -18.83 13.25 5.84
CA HIS A 6 -18.20 14.20 4.93
C HIS A 6 -16.78 13.76 4.59
N ALA A 7 -16.44 13.75 3.32
CA ALA A 7 -15.09 13.48 2.83
C ALA A 7 -14.44 14.79 2.44
N GLU A 8 -13.29 15.09 3.04
CA GLU A 8 -12.54 16.30 2.76
C GLU A 8 -11.11 15.95 2.35
N ALA A 9 -10.68 16.48 1.23
CA ALA A 9 -9.33 16.26 0.72
C ALA A 9 -8.35 17.22 1.41
N ILE A 10 -7.97 16.89 2.64
CA ILE A 10 -7.13 17.73 3.49
C ILE A 10 -5.78 18.04 2.82
N PHE A 11 -5.22 17.07 2.12
CA PHE A 11 -3.93 17.19 1.44
C PHE A 11 -4.07 17.33 -0.08
N GLY A 12 -5.26 17.69 -0.57
CA GLY A 12 -5.57 17.81 -2.00
C GLY A 12 -6.05 16.50 -2.62
N GLU A 13 -6.37 16.56 -3.91
CA GLU A 13 -6.84 15.41 -4.67
C GLU A 13 -5.86 15.07 -5.78
N GLY A 14 -5.61 13.79 -5.99
CA GLY A 14 -4.81 13.30 -7.10
C GLY A 14 -3.33 13.62 -7.05
N GLY A 15 -2.82 14.20 -5.94
CA GLY A 15 -1.41 14.56 -5.82
C GLY A 15 -0.47 13.38 -5.91
N ALA A 16 -0.82 12.27 -5.28
CA ALA A 16 -0.01 11.05 -5.32
C ALA A 16 0.03 10.44 -6.73
N MET A 17 -1.09 10.43 -7.43
CA MET A 17 -1.16 9.92 -8.80
C MET A 17 -0.31 10.75 -9.75
N LYS A 18 -0.36 12.08 -9.60
CA LYS A 18 0.46 12.99 -10.39
C LYS A 18 1.94 12.77 -10.11
N MET A 19 2.33 12.64 -8.84
CA MET A 19 3.70 12.37 -8.45
C MET A 19 4.19 11.06 -9.05
N CYS A 20 3.37 10.01 -8.99
CA CYS A 20 3.70 8.71 -9.57
C CYS A 20 3.94 8.81 -11.09
N ALA A 21 3.12 9.57 -11.79
CA ALA A 21 3.29 9.82 -13.23
C ALA A 21 4.57 10.60 -13.52
N ASP A 22 4.85 11.65 -12.75
CA ASP A 22 6.03 12.49 -12.92
C ASP A 22 7.34 11.72 -12.66
N TYR A 23 7.35 10.86 -11.66
CA TYR A 23 8.53 10.07 -11.29
C TYR A 23 8.55 8.68 -11.91
N LYS A 24 7.55 8.33 -12.71
CA LYS A 24 7.43 7.01 -13.39
C LYS A 24 7.48 5.85 -12.42
N VAL A 25 6.77 5.98 -11.31
CA VAL A 25 6.61 4.92 -10.31
C VAL A 25 5.15 4.47 -10.25
N PRO A 26 4.87 3.22 -9.89
CA PRO A 26 3.49 2.74 -9.83
C PRO A 26 2.73 3.37 -8.67
N PHE A 27 1.44 3.65 -8.90
CA PHE A 27 0.51 4.04 -7.84
C PHE A 27 -0.12 2.78 -7.26
N LEU A 28 0.10 2.53 -5.98
CA LEU A 28 -0.33 1.30 -5.32
C LEU A 28 -1.73 1.40 -4.70
N GLY A 29 -2.21 2.60 -4.44
CA GLY A 29 -3.53 2.82 -3.86
C GLY A 29 -3.50 3.94 -2.83
N GLY A 30 -4.64 4.17 -2.22
CA GLY A 30 -4.81 5.18 -1.19
C GLY A 30 -5.46 4.60 0.07
N LEU A 31 -5.13 5.17 1.20
CA LEU A 31 -5.74 4.83 2.48
C LEU A 31 -6.49 6.05 3.01
N PRO A 32 -7.69 5.87 3.58
CA PRO A 32 -8.41 7.00 4.17
C PRO A 32 -7.71 7.48 5.44
N LEU A 33 -7.84 8.76 5.73
CA LEU A 33 -7.44 9.31 7.02
C LEU A 33 -8.58 9.02 8.00
N ASP A 34 -8.46 7.92 8.74
CA ASP A 34 -9.51 7.40 9.62
C ASP A 34 -8.96 7.23 11.04
N ILE A 35 -9.69 7.78 12.01
CA ILE A 35 -9.31 7.70 13.43
C ILE A 35 -9.22 6.24 13.90
N LYS A 36 -10.02 5.35 13.34
CA LYS A 36 -10.03 3.93 13.73
C LYS A 36 -8.69 3.26 13.42
N ILE A 37 -8.04 3.66 12.34
CA ILE A 37 -6.71 3.13 11.99
C ILE A 37 -5.73 3.43 13.11
N ARG A 38 -5.72 4.67 13.59
CA ARG A 38 -4.85 5.10 14.69
C ARG A 38 -5.17 4.35 15.99
N GLU A 39 -6.43 4.34 16.37
CA GLU A 39 -6.88 3.70 17.62
C GLU A 39 -6.54 2.21 17.64
N GLN A 40 -6.81 1.51 16.54
CA GLN A 40 -6.54 0.08 16.42
C GLN A 40 -5.03 -0.21 16.43
N THR A 41 -4.25 0.62 15.74
CA THR A 41 -2.80 0.48 15.73
C THR A 41 -2.20 0.74 17.11
N ASP A 42 -2.65 1.79 17.80
CA ASP A 42 -2.20 2.12 19.16
C ASP A 42 -2.54 1.01 20.16
N ALA A 43 -3.65 0.32 19.95
CA ALA A 43 -4.07 -0.81 20.76
C ALA A 43 -3.32 -2.12 20.43
N GLY A 44 -2.43 -2.11 19.45
CA GLY A 44 -1.70 -3.30 19.03
C GLY A 44 -2.51 -4.27 18.17
N ARG A 45 -3.63 -3.81 17.63
CA ARG A 45 -4.49 -4.60 16.73
C ARG A 45 -4.70 -3.84 15.43
N PRO A 46 -3.78 -3.99 14.44
CA PRO A 46 -3.92 -3.32 13.15
C PRO A 46 -5.27 -3.61 12.50
N THR A 47 -5.74 -2.69 11.68
CA THR A 47 -7.06 -2.76 11.06
C THR A 47 -7.33 -4.07 10.32
N VAL A 48 -6.32 -4.64 9.67
CA VAL A 48 -6.44 -5.92 8.96
C VAL A 48 -6.80 -7.07 9.90
N ILE A 49 -6.39 -6.97 11.16
CA ILE A 49 -6.72 -7.96 12.19
C ILE A 49 -8.00 -7.59 12.94
N ALA A 50 -8.17 -6.30 13.28
CA ALA A 50 -9.30 -5.83 14.08
C ALA A 50 -10.62 -5.85 13.29
N ASP A 51 -10.56 -5.54 12.00
CA ASP A 51 -11.75 -5.47 11.12
C ASP A 51 -11.39 -6.01 9.73
N PRO A 52 -11.15 -7.33 9.61
CA PRO A 52 -10.63 -7.92 8.37
C PRO A 52 -11.58 -7.83 7.18
N ASP A 53 -12.88 -7.68 7.41
CA ASP A 53 -13.89 -7.61 6.35
C ASP A 53 -14.26 -6.17 5.99
N GLY A 54 -13.69 -5.18 6.69
CA GLY A 54 -13.99 -3.77 6.47
C GLY A 54 -13.29 -3.20 5.23
N PRO A 55 -13.77 -2.02 4.77
CA PRO A 55 -13.22 -1.38 3.56
C PRO A 55 -11.76 -0.95 3.72
N VAL A 56 -11.34 -0.56 4.91
CA VAL A 56 -9.95 -0.16 5.17
C VAL A 56 -9.02 -1.38 5.07
N ALA A 57 -9.40 -2.50 5.68
CA ALA A 57 -8.63 -3.75 5.58
C ALA A 57 -8.53 -4.22 4.12
N HIS A 58 -9.60 -4.08 3.36
CA HIS A 58 -9.60 -4.38 1.93
C HIS A 58 -8.59 -3.50 1.18
N ALA A 59 -8.56 -2.20 1.47
CA ALA A 59 -7.63 -1.26 0.85
C ALA A 59 -6.17 -1.65 1.16
N TYR A 60 -5.86 -2.02 2.40
CA TYR A 60 -4.54 -2.50 2.79
C TYR A 60 -4.13 -3.74 2.00
N ARG A 61 -5.04 -4.72 1.89
CA ARG A 61 -4.77 -5.96 1.14
C ARG A 61 -4.54 -5.70 -0.34
N GLU A 62 -5.29 -4.79 -0.94
CA GLU A 62 -5.10 -4.43 -2.35
C GLU A 62 -3.74 -3.78 -2.58
N ILE A 63 -3.31 -2.89 -1.70
CA ILE A 63 -1.98 -2.28 -1.76
C ILE A 63 -0.90 -3.36 -1.61
N ALA A 64 -1.09 -4.29 -0.68
CA ALA A 64 -0.14 -5.39 -0.46
C ALA A 64 -0.03 -6.29 -1.69
N ARG A 65 -1.14 -6.63 -2.34
CA ARG A 65 -1.15 -7.42 -3.56
C ARG A 65 -0.42 -6.73 -4.70
N LYS A 66 -0.70 -5.46 -4.92
CA LYS A 66 -0.03 -4.67 -5.95
C LYS A 66 1.47 -4.55 -5.68
N THR A 67 1.84 -4.39 -4.41
CA THR A 67 3.24 -4.37 -3.99
C THR A 67 3.93 -5.69 -4.30
N ALA A 68 3.28 -6.81 -3.98
CA ALA A 68 3.83 -8.14 -4.24
C ALA A 68 4.02 -8.38 -5.74
N VAL A 69 3.05 -8.02 -6.56
CA VAL A 69 3.14 -8.13 -8.02
C VAL A 69 4.28 -7.29 -8.57
N PHE A 70 4.39 -6.04 -8.11
CA PHE A 70 5.44 -5.13 -8.56
C PHE A 70 6.83 -5.64 -8.17
N VAL A 71 6.99 -6.14 -6.95
CA VAL A 71 8.25 -6.74 -6.49
C VAL A 71 8.61 -7.98 -7.29
N ALA A 72 7.63 -8.84 -7.60
CA ALA A 72 7.85 -10.02 -8.42
C ALA A 72 8.34 -9.66 -9.84
N GLN A 73 7.73 -8.64 -10.46
CA GLN A 73 8.15 -8.14 -11.75
C GLN A 73 9.57 -7.57 -11.71
N LYS A 74 9.91 -6.84 -10.65
CA LYS A 74 11.26 -6.32 -10.45
C LYS A 74 12.28 -7.44 -10.26
N ALA A 75 11.94 -8.49 -9.55
CA ALA A 75 12.80 -9.65 -9.38
C ALA A 75 13.11 -10.33 -10.71
N GLU A 76 12.11 -10.47 -11.59
CA GLU A 76 12.30 -11.01 -12.94
C GLU A 76 13.22 -10.11 -13.78
N ASP A 77 13.01 -8.79 -13.74
CA ASP A 77 13.85 -7.82 -14.44
C ASP A 77 15.30 -7.91 -13.97
N PHE A 78 15.53 -8.07 -12.67
CA PHE A 78 16.86 -8.25 -12.12
C PHE A 78 17.48 -9.58 -12.54
N SER A 79 16.72 -10.64 -12.61
CA SER A 79 17.19 -11.94 -13.09
C SER A 79 17.63 -11.87 -14.55
N ALA A 80 16.96 -11.06 -15.38
CA ALA A 80 17.32 -10.87 -16.78
C ALA A 80 18.57 -9.99 -16.94
N LYS A 81 18.79 -9.03 -16.03
CA LYS A 81 19.92 -8.10 -16.08
C LYS A 81 21.20 -8.65 -15.47
N PHE A 82 21.09 -9.49 -14.47
CA PHE A 82 22.22 -10.05 -13.75
C PHE A 82 22.29 -11.55 -13.99
N PRO A 83 23.31 -12.03 -14.69
CA PRO A 83 23.51 -13.47 -14.81
C PRO A 83 23.66 -14.05 -13.41
N SER A 84 23.11 -15.22 -13.23
CA SER A 84 22.92 -15.91 -11.94
C SER A 84 24.01 -15.64 -10.91
N ILE A 85 23.63 -14.92 -9.86
CA ILE A 85 24.45 -14.85 -8.65
C ILE A 85 24.20 -16.14 -7.90
N VAL A 86 25.16 -17.04 -7.96
CA VAL A 86 25.09 -18.25 -7.14
C VAL A 86 25.48 -17.88 -5.72
N ILE A 87 24.50 -17.75 -4.86
CA ILE A 87 24.76 -17.63 -3.44
C ILE A 87 25.08 -19.04 -2.94
N GLN A 88 26.35 -19.33 -2.77
CA GLN A 88 26.74 -20.57 -2.13
C GLN A 88 26.64 -20.40 -0.62
N ASN A 89 25.61 -21.01 -0.06
CA ASN A 89 25.56 -21.26 1.37
C ASN A 89 26.41 -22.48 1.67
N THR A 90 27.58 -22.20 2.14
CA THR A 90 28.37 -23.22 2.80
C THR A 90 28.22 -23.08 4.30
#